data_6f06c28adcfef060f64c17e04f2cd77e
#
_entry.id   6f06c28adcfef060f64c17e04f2cd77e
#
_cell.length_a   1.000
_cell.length_b   1.000
_cell.length_c   1.000
_cell.angle_alpha   90.00
_cell.angle_beta   90.00
_cell.angle_gamma   90.00
#
_symmetry.space_group_name_H-M   'P 1'
#
loop_
_entity.id
_entity.type
_entity.pdbx_description
1 polymer ?
#
loop_
_entity_poly.entity_id
_entity_poly.type
_entity_poly.pdbx_seq_one_letter_code
_entity_poly.pdbx_strand_id
1 'polypeptide(L)'
;YYPLALLLIIILFGAVLYFVFKTTRIAEQNLLWAGMAKETAHQIGTPLTSLMGWVTLLKEEHPRSSSLIEIEKDIERLNLITDRFSKVGSIPELVSNDIVYSIRSTVNYLQKRSSEQIEFKLDLPKEKISIPFNPQLISWTLENLIRNGVDAMKGKGILKITLNEFTSFIEILIQDNGY
;
A
#
# COMPACT_ATOMS: atom_id res chain seq x y z
N TYR A 1 29.11 24.16 41.30
CA TYR A 1 29.07 23.60 39.91
C TYR A 1 28.83 22.09 39.91
N TYR A 2 29.45 21.31 40.83
CA TYR A 2 29.32 19.82 40.84
C TYR A 2 27.87 19.30 40.99
N PRO A 3 27.01 19.84 41.88
CA PRO A 3 25.63 19.34 42.01
C PRO A 3 24.79 19.61 40.75
N LEU A 4 25.04 20.72 40.07
CA LEU A 4 24.33 21.07 38.84
C LEU A 4 24.74 20.15 37.66
N ALA A 5 26.03 19.83 37.56
CA ALA A 5 26.52 18.86 36.60
C ALA A 5 25.96 17.45 36.83
N LEU A 6 25.90 17.01 38.10
CA LEU A 6 25.30 15.72 38.47
C LEU A 6 23.83 15.66 38.12
N LEU A 7 23.07 16.72 38.40
CA LEU A 7 21.64 16.82 38.05
C LEU A 7 21.42 16.70 36.54
N LEU A 8 22.28 17.37 35.74
CA LEU A 8 22.20 17.34 34.28
C LEU A 8 22.49 15.95 33.74
N ILE A 9 23.47 15.25 34.31
CA ILE A 9 23.79 13.86 33.94
C ILE A 9 22.60 12.93 34.24
N ILE A 10 21.97 13.07 35.40
CA ILE A 10 20.80 12.24 35.78
C ILE A 10 19.64 12.50 34.82
N ILE A 11 19.35 13.76 34.49
CA ILE A 11 18.29 14.10 33.51
C ILE A 11 18.60 13.51 32.14
N LEU A 12 19.84 13.67 31.67
CA LEU A 12 20.26 13.13 30.37
C LEU A 12 20.14 11.61 30.34
N PHE A 13 20.60 10.94 31.38
CA PHE A 13 20.50 9.49 31.50
C PHE A 13 19.05 9.00 31.54
N GLY A 14 18.19 9.70 32.31
CA GLY A 14 16.75 9.43 32.35
C GLY A 14 16.08 9.63 30.99
N ALA A 15 16.45 10.67 30.24
CA ALA A 15 15.96 10.92 28.90
C ALA A 15 16.38 9.80 27.93
N VAL A 16 17.63 9.38 27.98
CA VAL A 16 18.14 8.28 27.14
C VAL A 16 17.39 6.98 27.43
N LEU A 17 17.24 6.62 28.73
CA LEU A 17 16.47 5.44 29.13
C LEU A 17 15.02 5.50 28.67
N TYR A 18 14.37 6.67 28.80
CA TYR A 18 13.00 6.85 28.31
C TYR A 18 12.89 6.65 26.80
N PHE A 19 13.79 7.23 26.01
CA PHE A 19 13.79 7.06 24.57
C PHE A 19 14.05 5.61 24.15
N VAL A 20 15.02 4.96 24.76
CA VAL A 20 15.32 3.53 24.49
C VAL A 20 14.09 2.68 24.81
N PHE A 21 13.50 2.84 26.00
CA PHE A 21 12.33 2.07 26.41
C PHE A 21 11.12 2.30 25.48
N LYS A 22 10.86 3.57 25.12
CA LYS A 22 9.79 3.94 24.19
C LYS A 22 9.99 3.30 22.81
N THR A 23 11.22 3.37 22.29
CA THR A 23 11.54 2.82 20.96
C THR A 23 11.41 1.29 20.96
N THR A 24 11.89 0.63 22.00
CA THR A 24 11.76 -0.82 22.15
C THR A 24 10.31 -1.26 22.22
N ARG A 25 9.47 -0.57 23.01
CA ARG A 25 8.03 -0.88 23.07
C ARG A 25 7.32 -0.73 21.74
N ILE A 26 7.63 0.33 20.99
CA ILE A 26 7.04 0.53 19.65
C ILE A 26 7.48 -0.59 18.70
N ALA A 27 8.75 -0.97 18.75
CA ALA A 27 9.28 -2.07 17.92
C ALA A 27 8.61 -3.41 18.27
N GLU A 28 8.46 -3.74 19.55
CA GLU A 28 7.76 -4.95 20.01
C GLU A 28 6.29 -4.97 19.56
N GLN A 29 5.58 -3.85 19.73
CA GLN A 29 4.19 -3.74 19.27
C GLN A 29 4.08 -3.94 17.75
N ASN A 30 4.96 -3.31 16.97
CA ASN A 30 4.97 -3.46 15.52
C ASN A 30 5.25 -4.92 15.11
N LEU A 31 6.15 -5.61 15.79
CA LEU A 31 6.44 -7.03 15.55
C LEU A 31 5.24 -7.93 15.87
N LEU A 32 4.57 -7.67 17.00
CA LEU A 32 3.34 -8.41 17.37
C LEU A 32 2.24 -8.18 16.34
N TRP A 33 2.00 -6.93 15.93
CA TRP A 33 1.01 -6.60 14.91
C TRP A 33 1.31 -7.26 13.56
N ALA A 34 2.58 -7.28 13.15
CA ALA A 34 3.01 -7.95 11.94
C ALA A 34 2.78 -9.47 12.01
N GLY A 35 3.12 -10.09 13.14
CA GLY A 35 2.88 -11.52 13.38
C GLY A 35 1.39 -11.87 13.35
N MET A 36 0.56 -11.09 14.05
CA MET A 36 -0.90 -11.29 14.04
C MET A 36 -1.50 -11.09 12.65
N ALA A 37 -1.07 -10.06 11.91
CA ALA A 37 -1.56 -9.81 10.56
C ALA A 37 -1.24 -10.99 9.62
N LYS A 38 -0.01 -11.50 9.68
CA LYS A 38 0.42 -12.65 8.88
C LYS A 38 -0.36 -13.92 9.22
N GLU A 39 -0.53 -14.21 10.51
CA GLU A 39 -1.30 -15.36 10.97
C GLU A 39 -2.76 -15.26 10.58
N THR A 40 -3.39 -14.09 10.78
CA THR A 40 -4.78 -13.85 10.37
C THR A 40 -4.96 -14.02 8.86
N ALA A 41 -4.02 -13.50 8.06
CA ALA A 41 -4.05 -13.69 6.61
C ALA A 41 -3.97 -15.17 6.23
N HIS A 42 -3.12 -15.95 6.89
CA HIS A 42 -3.01 -17.38 6.64
C HIS A 42 -4.31 -18.12 6.99
N GLN A 43 -4.90 -17.82 8.15
CA GLN A 43 -6.15 -18.44 8.60
C GLN A 43 -7.36 -18.05 7.73
N ILE A 44 -7.40 -16.85 7.17
CA ILE A 44 -8.44 -16.42 6.22
C ILE A 44 -8.19 -17.02 4.83
N GLY A 45 -6.95 -17.12 4.39
CA GLY A 45 -6.59 -17.64 3.07
C GLY A 45 -7.06 -19.07 2.82
N THR A 46 -7.03 -19.92 3.85
CA THR A 46 -7.46 -21.33 3.75
C THR A 46 -8.97 -21.47 3.40
N PRO A 47 -9.92 -20.89 4.15
CA PRO A 47 -11.35 -20.96 3.79
C PRO A 47 -11.64 -20.23 2.47
N LEU A 48 -10.90 -19.18 2.16
CA LEU A 48 -11.07 -18.43 0.92
C LEU A 48 -10.72 -19.27 -0.31
N THR A 49 -9.64 -20.05 -0.24
CA THR A 49 -9.28 -21.02 -1.29
C THR A 49 -10.36 -22.07 -1.47
N SER A 50 -10.95 -22.55 -0.38
CA SER A 50 -12.07 -23.49 -0.43
C SER A 50 -13.30 -22.87 -1.11
N LEU A 51 -13.65 -21.62 -0.77
CA LEU A 51 -14.74 -20.89 -1.41
C LEU A 51 -14.53 -20.70 -2.92
N MET A 52 -13.30 -20.39 -3.34
CA MET A 52 -12.96 -20.33 -4.77
C MET A 52 -13.21 -21.68 -5.47
N GLY A 53 -12.81 -22.79 -4.84
CA GLY A 53 -13.07 -24.12 -5.36
C GLY A 53 -14.57 -24.39 -5.54
N TRP A 54 -15.39 -24.06 -4.55
CA TRP A 54 -16.84 -24.22 -4.65
C TRP A 54 -17.46 -23.34 -5.73
N VAL A 55 -17.05 -22.10 -5.85
CA VAL A 55 -17.54 -21.21 -6.92
C VAL A 55 -17.17 -21.75 -8.30
N THR A 56 -15.96 -22.30 -8.46
CA THR A 56 -15.53 -22.93 -9.72
C THR A 56 -16.43 -24.09 -10.10
N LEU A 57 -16.73 -24.99 -9.16
CA LEU A 57 -17.64 -26.13 -9.39
C LEU A 57 -19.07 -25.67 -9.73
N LEU A 58 -19.60 -24.69 -8.99
CA LEU A 58 -20.94 -24.15 -9.24
C LEU A 58 -21.04 -23.42 -10.60
N LYS A 59 -19.94 -22.81 -11.07
CA LYS A 59 -19.89 -22.21 -12.42
C LYS A 59 -19.97 -23.24 -13.54
N GLU A 60 -19.42 -24.43 -13.34
CA GLU A 60 -19.57 -25.53 -14.31
C GLU A 60 -21.02 -25.96 -14.43
N GLU A 61 -21.76 -26.01 -13.32
CA GLU A 61 -23.19 -26.37 -13.30
C GLU A 61 -24.09 -25.21 -13.77
N HIS A 62 -23.73 -23.97 -13.45
CA HIS A 62 -24.54 -22.78 -13.71
C HIS A 62 -23.76 -21.65 -14.39
N PRO A 63 -23.25 -21.82 -15.61
CA PRO A 63 -22.29 -20.90 -16.25
C PRO A 63 -22.84 -19.48 -16.54
N ARG A 64 -24.16 -19.29 -16.48
CA ARG A 64 -24.82 -17.99 -16.72
C ARG A 64 -25.34 -17.30 -15.48
N SER A 65 -25.00 -17.80 -14.30
CA SER A 65 -25.44 -17.21 -13.04
C SER A 65 -24.73 -15.88 -12.76
N SER A 66 -25.47 -14.78 -12.80
CA SER A 66 -24.93 -13.45 -12.47
C SER A 66 -24.46 -13.38 -11.01
N SER A 67 -25.14 -14.09 -10.10
CA SER A 67 -24.77 -14.14 -8.69
C SER A 67 -23.41 -14.80 -8.47
N LEU A 68 -23.08 -15.86 -9.21
CA LEU A 68 -21.76 -16.51 -9.12
C LEU A 68 -20.63 -15.61 -9.60
N ILE A 69 -20.89 -14.78 -10.62
CA ILE A 69 -19.92 -13.81 -11.12
C ILE A 69 -19.62 -12.74 -10.05
N GLU A 70 -20.66 -12.27 -9.35
CA GLU A 70 -20.45 -11.28 -8.27
C GLU A 70 -19.75 -11.92 -7.05
N ILE A 71 -20.10 -13.14 -6.66
CA ILE A 71 -19.41 -13.87 -5.58
C ILE A 71 -17.93 -14.07 -5.90
N GLU A 72 -17.59 -14.43 -7.15
CA GLU A 72 -16.20 -14.60 -7.58
C GLU A 72 -15.41 -13.28 -7.43
N LYS A 73 -16.00 -12.16 -7.85
CA LYS A 73 -15.35 -10.84 -7.68
C LYS A 73 -15.12 -10.49 -6.20
N ASP A 74 -16.08 -10.81 -5.34
CA ASP A 74 -15.94 -10.57 -3.90
C ASP A 74 -14.84 -11.45 -3.28
N ILE A 75 -14.75 -12.72 -3.69
CA ILE A 75 -13.69 -13.63 -3.26
C ILE A 75 -12.31 -13.15 -3.76
N GLU A 76 -12.21 -12.71 -5.01
CA GLU A 76 -10.97 -12.13 -5.54
C GLU A 76 -10.55 -10.88 -4.74
N ARG A 77 -11.51 -10.04 -4.37
CA ARG A 77 -11.27 -8.87 -3.53
C ARG A 77 -10.76 -9.24 -2.14
N LEU A 78 -11.36 -10.27 -1.52
CA LEU A 78 -10.92 -10.79 -0.21
C LEU A 78 -9.52 -11.41 -0.30
N ASN A 79 -9.22 -12.15 -1.36
CA ASN A 79 -7.88 -12.68 -1.61
C ASN A 79 -6.83 -11.57 -1.69
N LEU A 80 -7.13 -10.49 -2.40
CA LEU A 80 -6.24 -9.34 -2.50
C LEU A 80 -5.98 -8.69 -1.15
N ILE A 81 -7.02 -8.53 -0.32
CA ILE A 81 -6.89 -7.99 1.05
C ILE A 81 -6.03 -8.92 1.90
N THR A 82 -6.27 -10.22 1.85
CA THR A 82 -5.53 -11.24 2.60
C THR A 82 -4.05 -11.28 2.20
N ASP A 83 -3.75 -11.21 0.90
CA ASP A 83 -2.36 -11.12 0.40
C ASP A 83 -1.65 -9.85 0.90
N ARG A 84 -2.35 -8.72 0.94
CA ARG A 84 -1.81 -7.48 1.52
C ARG A 84 -1.50 -7.62 3.01
N PHE A 85 -2.40 -8.26 3.77
CA PHE A 85 -2.22 -8.51 5.21
C PHE A 85 -1.05 -9.45 5.49
N SER A 86 -0.83 -10.47 4.67
CA SER A 86 0.27 -11.41 4.83
C SER A 86 1.66 -10.77 4.67
N LYS A 87 1.74 -9.63 3.99
CA LYS A 87 2.98 -8.88 3.73
C LYS A 87 3.28 -7.82 4.78
N VAL A 88 2.36 -7.58 5.72
CA VAL A 88 2.58 -6.63 6.82
C VAL A 88 3.76 -7.10 7.68
N GLY A 89 4.75 -6.22 7.90
CA GLY A 89 5.96 -6.51 8.68
C GLY A 89 7.02 -7.37 7.98
N SER A 90 6.79 -7.81 6.74
CA SER A 90 7.83 -8.43 5.93
C SER A 90 8.83 -7.38 5.40
N ILE A 91 10.10 -7.75 5.33
CA ILE A 91 11.11 -6.93 4.65
C ILE A 91 10.86 -7.07 3.15
N PRO A 92 10.51 -5.97 2.44
CA PRO A 92 10.26 -6.05 1.01
C PRO A 92 11.55 -6.33 0.24
N GLU A 93 11.48 -7.27 -0.69
CA GLU A 93 12.57 -7.47 -1.63
C GLU A 93 12.62 -6.28 -2.61
N LEU A 94 13.77 -5.61 -2.66
CA LEU A 94 14.01 -4.49 -3.57
C LEU A 94 14.71 -4.99 -4.82
N VAL A 95 14.05 -4.85 -5.95
CA VAL A 95 14.59 -5.23 -7.27
C VAL A 95 14.68 -3.99 -8.14
N SER A 96 15.76 -3.88 -8.94
CA SER A 96 15.91 -2.76 -9.88
C SER A 96 14.82 -2.83 -10.95
N ASN A 97 13.90 -1.88 -10.92
CA ASN A 97 12.75 -1.79 -11.80
C ASN A 97 12.56 -0.36 -12.34
N ASP A 98 11.85 -0.25 -13.46
CA ASP A 98 11.47 1.03 -14.03
C ASP A 98 10.28 1.64 -13.29
N ILE A 99 10.54 2.73 -12.55
CA ILE A 99 9.52 3.43 -11.76
C ILE A 99 8.52 4.15 -12.67
N VAL A 100 8.96 4.69 -13.81
CA VAL A 100 8.09 5.39 -14.78
C VAL A 100 7.05 4.43 -15.34
N TYR A 101 7.50 3.21 -15.72
CA TYR A 101 6.61 2.16 -16.20
C TYR A 101 5.60 1.74 -15.12
N SER A 102 6.05 1.54 -13.88
CA SER A 102 5.21 1.12 -12.77
C SER A 102 4.10 2.15 -12.47
N ILE A 103 4.44 3.45 -12.45
CA ILE A 103 3.47 4.52 -12.26
C ILE A 103 2.47 4.53 -13.42
N ARG A 104 2.95 4.55 -14.66
CA ARG A 104 2.10 4.59 -15.86
C ARG A 104 1.13 3.41 -15.94
N SER A 105 1.61 2.21 -15.66
CA SER A 105 0.81 0.99 -15.64
C SER A 105 -0.30 1.06 -14.58
N THR A 106 0.05 1.46 -13.36
CA THR A 106 -0.91 1.58 -12.25
C THR A 106 -1.97 2.65 -12.54
N VAL A 107 -1.56 3.82 -13.03
CA VAL A 107 -2.49 4.90 -13.35
C VAL A 107 -3.43 4.52 -14.48
N ASN A 108 -2.93 3.92 -15.55
CA ASN A 108 -3.76 3.44 -16.67
C ASN A 108 -4.80 2.41 -16.22
N TYR A 109 -4.44 1.53 -15.29
CA TYR A 109 -5.36 0.56 -14.70
C TYR A 109 -6.48 1.24 -13.91
N LEU A 110 -6.14 2.23 -13.09
CA LEU A 110 -7.10 2.95 -12.25
C LEU A 110 -7.98 3.90 -13.06
N GLN A 111 -7.43 4.56 -14.06
CA GLN A 111 -8.17 5.45 -14.96
C GLN A 111 -9.34 4.73 -15.64
N LYS A 112 -9.12 3.50 -16.12
CA LYS A 112 -10.17 2.68 -16.76
C LYS A 112 -11.31 2.28 -15.82
N ARG A 113 -11.10 2.39 -14.51
CA ARG A 113 -12.05 2.01 -13.44
C ARG A 113 -12.61 3.19 -12.69
N SER A 114 -12.15 4.38 -12.99
CA SER A 114 -12.63 5.64 -12.43
C SER A 114 -13.73 6.25 -13.30
N SER A 115 -14.44 7.23 -12.74
CA SER A 115 -15.44 7.99 -13.48
C SER A 115 -14.81 8.72 -14.68
N GLU A 116 -15.49 8.74 -15.82
CA GLU A 116 -15.08 9.50 -17.01
C GLU A 116 -14.98 11.03 -16.76
N GLN A 117 -15.57 11.52 -15.65
CA GLN A 117 -15.52 12.92 -15.26
C GLN A 117 -14.24 13.29 -14.49
N ILE A 118 -13.33 12.32 -14.27
CA ILE A 118 -12.02 12.56 -13.65
C ILE A 118 -10.95 12.59 -14.74
N GLU A 119 -10.31 13.74 -14.87
CA GLU A 119 -9.19 13.93 -15.78
C GLU A 119 -7.87 13.54 -15.09
N PHE A 120 -7.19 12.53 -15.62
CA PHE A 120 -5.86 12.12 -15.15
C PHE A 120 -4.77 12.83 -15.95
N LYS A 121 -3.93 13.63 -15.28
CA LYS A 121 -2.78 14.32 -15.87
C LYS A 121 -1.49 13.69 -15.39
N LEU A 122 -0.72 13.11 -16.33
CA LEU A 122 0.56 12.49 -16.07
C LEU A 122 1.70 13.39 -16.56
N ASP A 123 2.54 13.81 -15.62
CA ASP A 123 3.76 14.57 -15.86
C ASP A 123 4.96 13.70 -15.47
N LEU A 124 5.33 12.81 -16.39
CA LEU A 124 6.35 11.78 -16.19
C LEU A 124 7.46 11.94 -17.24
N PRO A 125 8.72 11.70 -16.86
CA PRO A 125 9.83 11.62 -17.82
C PRO A 125 9.53 10.63 -18.96
N LYS A 126 10.08 10.91 -20.13
CA LYS A 126 10.00 10.00 -21.28
C LYS A 126 10.98 8.83 -21.14
N GLU A 127 12.09 9.08 -20.48
CA GLU A 127 13.14 8.13 -20.25
C GLU A 127 12.82 7.18 -19.10
N LYS A 128 13.35 5.97 -19.19
CA LYS A 128 13.27 4.97 -18.15
C LYS A 128 14.14 5.37 -16.96
N ILE A 129 13.59 5.31 -15.75
CA ILE A 129 14.33 5.53 -14.50
C ILE A 129 14.32 4.21 -13.71
N SER A 130 15.50 3.56 -13.64
CA SER A 130 15.66 2.28 -12.95
C SER A 130 16.22 2.49 -11.55
N ILE A 131 15.43 2.13 -10.52
CA ILE A 131 15.80 2.20 -9.10
C ILE A 131 15.42 0.91 -8.38
N PRO A 132 16.05 0.58 -7.25
CA PRO A 132 15.67 -0.57 -6.45
C PRO A 132 14.39 -0.26 -5.64
N PHE A 133 13.30 -0.95 -5.94
CA PHE A 133 12.05 -0.88 -5.18
C PHE A 133 11.26 -2.18 -5.32
N ASN A 134 10.21 -2.33 -4.51
CA ASN A 134 9.24 -3.40 -4.65
C ASN A 134 8.05 -2.90 -5.49
N PRO A 135 7.86 -3.41 -6.73
CA PRO A 135 6.82 -2.91 -7.64
C PRO A 135 5.41 -3.02 -7.08
N GLN A 136 5.15 -4.10 -6.34
CA GLN A 136 3.84 -4.37 -5.77
C GLN A 136 3.47 -3.37 -4.67
N LEU A 137 4.43 -3.03 -3.80
CA LEU A 137 4.22 -2.03 -2.75
C LEU A 137 4.04 -0.62 -3.32
N ILE A 138 4.82 -0.26 -4.33
CA ILE A 138 4.67 1.04 -5.01
C ILE A 138 3.30 1.12 -5.70
N SER A 139 2.91 0.09 -6.45
CA SER A 139 1.59 0.06 -7.10
C SER A 139 0.46 0.18 -6.08
N TRP A 140 0.56 -0.53 -4.95
CA TRP A 140 -0.43 -0.44 -3.88
C TRP A 140 -0.48 0.95 -3.22
N THR A 141 0.67 1.56 -2.98
CA THR A 141 0.74 2.92 -2.42
C THR A 141 0.10 3.94 -3.38
N LEU A 142 0.43 3.85 -4.66
CA LEU A 142 -0.17 4.69 -5.70
C LEU A 142 -1.68 4.47 -5.80
N GLU A 143 -2.15 3.23 -5.78
CA GLU A 143 -3.58 2.90 -5.80
C GLU A 143 -4.32 3.55 -4.63
N ASN A 144 -3.79 3.45 -3.42
CA ASN A 144 -4.41 4.04 -2.24
C ASN A 144 -4.47 5.58 -2.31
N LEU A 145 -3.36 6.21 -2.71
CA LEU A 145 -3.31 7.68 -2.81
C LEU A 145 -4.22 8.19 -3.93
N ILE A 146 -4.21 7.55 -5.09
CA ILE A 146 -5.07 7.92 -6.22
C ILE A 146 -6.54 7.73 -5.85
N ARG A 147 -6.89 6.61 -5.22
CA ARG A 147 -8.26 6.35 -4.78
C ARG A 147 -8.75 7.39 -3.76
N ASN A 148 -7.90 7.76 -2.79
CA ASN A 148 -8.23 8.82 -1.83
C ASN A 148 -8.50 10.16 -2.54
N GLY A 149 -7.69 10.53 -3.55
CA GLY A 149 -7.92 11.72 -4.36
C GLY A 149 -9.22 11.63 -5.17
N VAL A 150 -9.51 10.49 -5.78
CA VAL A 150 -10.77 10.26 -6.51
C VAL A 150 -11.97 10.38 -5.59
N ASP A 151 -11.91 9.81 -4.39
CA ASP A 151 -12.98 9.87 -3.39
C ASP A 151 -13.19 11.30 -2.87
N ALA A 152 -12.12 12.07 -2.64
CA ALA A 152 -12.17 13.47 -2.24
C ALA A 152 -12.83 14.36 -3.31
N MET A 153 -12.62 14.04 -4.59
CA MET A 153 -13.24 14.73 -5.73
C MET A 153 -14.71 14.32 -5.99
N LYS A 154 -15.24 13.34 -5.25
CA LYS A 154 -16.62 12.83 -5.43
C LYS A 154 -16.94 12.43 -6.88
N GLY A 155 -15.96 11.88 -7.57
CA GLY A 155 -16.08 11.35 -8.93
C GLY A 155 -15.96 12.37 -10.06
N LYS A 156 -15.60 13.64 -9.78
CA LYS A 156 -15.38 14.68 -10.81
C LYS A 156 -14.25 15.61 -10.41
N GLY A 157 -13.23 15.74 -11.26
CA GLY A 157 -12.09 16.61 -10.96
C GLY A 157 -10.86 16.34 -11.80
N ILE A 158 -9.73 16.84 -11.36
CA ILE A 158 -8.42 16.67 -12.00
C ILE A 158 -7.47 16.04 -10.99
N LEU A 159 -6.89 14.90 -11.36
CA LEU A 159 -5.85 14.23 -10.62
C LEU A 159 -4.54 14.34 -11.39
N LYS A 160 -3.56 15.06 -10.83
CA LYS A 160 -2.23 15.21 -11.42
C LYS A 160 -1.22 14.34 -10.71
N ILE A 161 -0.46 13.55 -11.48
CA ILE A 161 0.65 12.72 -10.99
C ILE A 161 1.93 13.19 -11.65
N THR A 162 2.89 13.63 -10.83
CA THR A 162 4.20 14.15 -11.30
C THR A 162 5.32 13.30 -10.71
N LEU A 163 6.33 12.99 -11.51
CA LEU A 163 7.56 12.34 -11.06
C LEU A 163 8.73 13.30 -11.23
N ASN A 164 9.37 13.65 -10.12
CA ASN A 164 10.57 14.47 -10.09
C ASN A 164 11.78 13.63 -9.69
N GLU A 165 12.84 13.71 -10.49
CA GLU A 165 14.11 13.05 -10.19
C GLU A 165 15.10 14.06 -9.59
N PHE A 166 15.61 13.74 -8.41
CA PHE A 166 16.66 14.48 -7.72
C PHE A 166 17.92 13.62 -7.59
N THR A 167 19.03 14.22 -7.26
CA THR A 167 20.33 13.52 -7.18
C THR A 167 20.35 12.35 -6.18
N SER A 168 19.56 12.42 -5.09
CA SER A 168 19.56 11.43 -4.00
C SER A 168 18.23 10.75 -3.75
N PHE A 169 17.14 11.21 -4.37
CA PHE A 169 15.81 10.64 -4.20
C PHE A 169 14.93 10.91 -5.43
N ILE A 170 13.84 10.18 -5.50
CA ILE A 170 12.76 10.38 -6.47
C ILE A 170 11.51 10.78 -5.69
N GLU A 171 10.83 11.83 -6.17
CA GLU A 171 9.57 12.31 -5.61
C GLU A 171 8.42 11.97 -6.55
N ILE A 172 7.37 11.34 -6.01
CA ILE A 172 6.11 11.11 -6.71
C ILE A 172 5.07 12.02 -6.04
N LEU A 173 4.61 13.01 -6.77
CA LEU A 173 3.60 13.95 -6.29
C LEU A 173 2.25 13.61 -6.89
N ILE A 174 1.24 13.41 -6.04
CA ILE A 174 -0.15 13.17 -6.42
C ILE A 174 -0.98 14.32 -5.88
N GLN A 175 -1.64 15.03 -6.76
CA GLN A 175 -2.46 16.20 -6.45
C GLN A 175 -3.86 16.03 -7.02
N ASP A 176 -4.84 16.24 -6.19
CA ASP A 176 -6.24 16.33 -6.59
C ASP A 176 -6.78 17.75 -6.34
N ASN A 177 -7.93 18.07 -6.91
CA ASN A 177 -8.63 19.31 -6.67
C ASN A 177 -9.94 19.10 -5.89
N GLY A 178 -10.01 18.03 -5.11
CA GLY A 178 -11.10 17.78 -4.16
C GLY A 178 -11.05 18.68 -2.92
N TYR A 179 -12.00 18.46 -2.03
CA TYR A 179 -12.12 19.20 -0.76
C TYR A 179 -11.57 18.38 0.41
#